data_efee3035db59a92d9945e813e5bb7016
#
_entry.id   efee3035db59a92d9945e813e5bb7016
#
_cell.length_a   1.000
_cell.length_b   1.000
_cell.length_c   1.000
_cell.angle_alpha   90.00
_cell.angle_beta   90.00
_cell.angle_gamma   90.00
#
_symmetry.space_group_name_H-M   'P 1'
#
loop_
_entity.id
_entity.type
_entity.pdbx_description
1 polymer ?
#
loop_
_entity_poly.entity_id
_entity_poly.type
_entity_poly.pdbx_seq_one_letter_code
_entity_poly.pdbx_strand_id
1 'polypeptide(L)'
;MSLLAGLLDSRFAVVEEPIRDLTADLDPEERPYVARAVERRRLEFSTGRACARKALSRLGVAHAALPPGTDRRPIWPLGFIGSITHTESFCAAAVGRCDDGLKSVGIDIEPAEPLPADLLDTVCQGAERDWIEHATSGDRGLLARAVFCAKECAFKCQFPMSQAMLDFSELTISIDRASDTFTAIFCRDAAPFHRGALLRGRLRIGNGFIVSAMAIEA
;
A
#
# COMPACT_ATOMS: atom_id res chain seq x y z
N MET A 1 -12.08 3.59 -14.76
CA MET A 1 -12.76 3.09 -13.54
C MET A 1 -11.74 3.08 -12.43
N SER A 2 -12.04 3.62 -11.25
CA SER A 2 -11.05 3.68 -10.15
C SER A 2 -10.90 2.30 -9.50
N LEU A 3 -9.67 1.84 -9.33
CA LEU A 3 -9.33 0.54 -8.74
C LEU A 3 -9.61 0.52 -7.23
N LEU A 4 -9.25 1.61 -6.53
CA LEU A 4 -9.39 1.75 -5.07
C LEU A 4 -10.76 2.33 -4.64
N ALA A 5 -11.69 2.56 -5.59
CA ALA A 5 -13.00 3.12 -5.28
C ALA A 5 -13.75 2.28 -4.24
N GLY A 6 -14.18 2.92 -3.15
CA GLY A 6 -14.95 2.28 -2.07
C GLY A 6 -14.14 1.41 -1.10
N LEU A 7 -12.79 1.35 -1.23
CA LEU A 7 -11.96 0.66 -0.25
C LEU A 7 -11.59 1.57 0.94
N LEU A 8 -11.52 2.87 0.71
CA LEU A 8 -11.37 3.91 1.74
C LEU A 8 -12.61 4.78 1.75
N ASP A 9 -12.90 5.41 2.88
CA ASP A 9 -14.03 6.32 3.03
C ASP A 9 -13.74 7.72 2.48
N SER A 10 -14.71 8.63 2.57
CA SER A 10 -14.65 9.96 1.97
C SER A 10 -13.66 10.94 2.62
N ARG A 11 -13.04 10.58 3.76
CA ARG A 11 -11.98 11.38 4.40
C ARG A 11 -10.65 11.28 3.62
N PHE A 12 -10.53 10.31 2.72
CA PHE A 12 -9.35 10.12 1.90
C PHE A 12 -9.52 10.69 0.49
N ALA A 13 -8.56 11.48 0.06
CA ALA A 13 -8.37 11.79 -1.35
C ALA A 13 -7.53 10.70 -2.00
N VAL A 14 -8.12 9.98 -2.96
CA VAL A 14 -7.44 8.92 -3.72
C VAL A 14 -7.23 9.38 -5.14
N VAL A 15 -6.00 9.25 -5.65
CA VAL A 15 -5.61 9.55 -7.04
C VAL A 15 -4.90 8.35 -7.63
N GLU A 16 -5.29 7.99 -8.83
CA GLU A 16 -4.76 6.87 -9.61
C GLU A 16 -4.39 7.37 -11.01
N GLU A 17 -3.22 6.99 -11.49
CA GLU A 17 -2.72 7.39 -12.81
C GLU A 17 -1.94 6.23 -13.46
N PRO A 18 -1.97 6.10 -14.77
CA PRO A 18 -1.00 5.27 -15.50
C PRO A 18 0.42 5.77 -15.24
N ILE A 19 1.38 4.85 -15.20
CA ILE A 19 2.80 5.21 -15.13
C ILE A 19 3.21 5.99 -16.39
N ARG A 20 3.85 7.13 -16.17
CA ARG A 20 4.37 7.99 -17.25
C ARG A 20 5.55 8.81 -16.77
N ASP A 21 6.32 9.38 -17.69
CA ASP A 21 7.42 10.27 -17.32
C ASP A 21 6.90 11.64 -16.87
N LEU A 22 7.01 11.89 -15.59
CA LEU A 22 6.73 13.17 -14.94
C LEU A 22 7.97 13.70 -14.20
N THR A 23 9.15 13.26 -14.63
CA THR A 23 10.43 13.65 -13.98
C THR A 23 10.66 15.15 -14.03
N ALA A 24 10.21 15.84 -15.10
CA ALA A 24 10.30 17.29 -15.22
C ALA A 24 9.44 18.02 -14.16
N ASP A 25 8.35 17.40 -13.71
CA ASP A 25 7.39 17.94 -12.74
C ASP A 25 7.80 17.69 -11.28
N LEU A 26 8.92 16.98 -11.06
CA LEU A 26 9.45 16.76 -9.72
C LEU A 26 9.91 18.05 -9.08
N ASP A 27 9.59 18.20 -7.79
CA ASP A 27 10.11 19.29 -6.98
C ASP A 27 11.66 19.26 -6.92
N PRO A 28 12.33 20.40 -6.84
CA PRO A 28 13.78 20.43 -6.69
C PRO A 28 14.32 19.56 -5.56
N GLU A 29 13.58 19.44 -4.45
CA GLU A 29 13.96 18.58 -3.31
C GLU A 29 13.81 17.09 -3.61
N GLU A 30 13.00 16.69 -4.59
CA GLU A 30 12.75 15.30 -4.99
C GLU A 30 13.74 14.79 -6.05
N ARG A 31 14.21 15.67 -6.93
CA ARG A 31 15.06 15.32 -8.10
C ARG A 31 16.33 14.54 -7.76
N PRO A 32 17.07 14.86 -6.68
CA PRO A 32 18.31 14.16 -6.34
C PRO A 32 18.11 12.66 -6.13
N TYR A 33 16.93 12.25 -5.66
CA TYR A 33 16.64 10.85 -5.33
C TYR A 33 16.45 9.93 -6.54
N VAL A 34 16.23 10.51 -7.71
CA VAL A 34 16.07 9.76 -8.96
C VAL A 34 17.11 10.09 -10.02
N ALA A 35 18.04 11.01 -9.73
CA ALA A 35 19.05 11.48 -10.70
C ALA A 35 19.90 10.34 -11.30
N ARG A 36 20.16 9.27 -10.51
CA ARG A 36 20.94 8.10 -10.93
C ARG A 36 20.10 6.83 -11.01
N ALA A 37 18.77 6.94 -10.87
CA ALA A 37 17.89 5.78 -10.91
C ALA A 37 17.71 5.29 -12.36
N VAL A 38 17.44 3.97 -12.50
CA VAL A 38 17.02 3.39 -13.78
C VAL A 38 15.68 3.99 -14.21
N GLU A 39 15.41 3.97 -15.52
CA GLU A 39 14.22 4.59 -16.09
C GLU A 39 12.92 4.17 -15.38
N ARG A 40 12.68 2.88 -15.23
CA ARG A 40 11.51 2.37 -14.50
C ARG A 40 11.34 3.06 -13.14
N ARG A 41 12.38 3.15 -12.34
CA ARG A 41 12.31 3.79 -11.02
C ARG A 41 12.00 5.29 -11.09
N ARG A 42 12.51 6.00 -12.11
CA ARG A 42 12.18 7.42 -12.33
C ARG A 42 10.70 7.62 -12.64
N LEU A 43 10.15 6.78 -13.52
CA LEU A 43 8.74 6.82 -13.90
C LEU A 43 7.82 6.54 -12.71
N GLU A 44 8.07 5.45 -11.97
CA GLU A 44 7.32 5.07 -10.77
C GLU A 44 7.35 6.19 -9.72
N PHE A 45 8.53 6.72 -9.45
CA PHE A 45 8.72 7.77 -8.45
C PHE A 45 7.99 9.06 -8.84
N SER A 46 8.21 9.55 -10.08
CA SER A 46 7.63 10.81 -10.54
C SER A 46 6.10 10.73 -10.63
N THR A 47 5.55 9.63 -11.15
CA THR A 47 4.10 9.41 -11.18
C THR A 47 3.52 9.32 -9.76
N GLY A 48 4.18 8.61 -8.86
CA GLY A 48 3.73 8.48 -7.46
C GLY A 48 3.68 9.82 -6.74
N ARG A 49 4.69 10.68 -6.94
CA ARG A 49 4.71 12.04 -6.37
C ARG A 49 3.62 12.92 -6.97
N ALA A 50 3.37 12.82 -8.27
CA ALA A 50 2.28 13.53 -8.92
C ALA A 50 0.90 13.10 -8.39
N CYS A 51 0.66 11.80 -8.21
CA CYS A 51 -0.56 11.29 -7.58
C CYS A 51 -0.74 11.85 -6.16
N ALA A 52 0.31 11.80 -5.35
CA ALA A 52 0.27 12.30 -3.98
C ALA A 52 0.00 13.81 -3.91
N ARG A 53 0.65 14.62 -4.75
CA ARG A 53 0.37 16.07 -4.83
C ARG A 53 -1.04 16.38 -5.28
N LYS A 54 -1.56 15.63 -6.26
CA LYS A 54 -2.98 15.78 -6.68
C LYS A 54 -3.94 15.41 -5.57
N ALA A 55 -3.65 14.38 -4.78
CA ALA A 55 -4.46 14.01 -3.62
C ALA A 55 -4.42 15.11 -2.54
N LEU A 56 -3.24 15.63 -2.22
CA LEU A 56 -3.06 16.76 -1.30
C LEU A 56 -3.80 18.02 -1.78
N SER A 57 -3.75 18.32 -3.09
CA SER A 57 -4.47 19.46 -3.67
C SER A 57 -5.99 19.35 -3.48
N ARG A 58 -6.57 18.13 -3.61
CA ARG A 58 -8.00 17.90 -3.29
C ARG A 58 -8.35 18.16 -1.83
N LEU A 59 -7.35 18.07 -0.95
CA LEU A 59 -7.48 18.40 0.47
C LEU A 59 -7.07 19.83 0.80
N GLY A 60 -6.89 20.71 -0.21
CA GLY A 60 -6.59 22.13 -0.02
C GLY A 60 -5.13 22.50 0.16
N VAL A 61 -4.19 21.57 -0.04
CA VAL A 61 -2.75 21.86 -0.04
C VAL A 61 -2.32 22.27 -1.45
N ALA A 62 -2.01 23.56 -1.64
CA ALA A 62 -1.71 24.11 -2.95
C ALA A 62 -0.41 23.54 -3.56
N HIS A 63 0.62 23.33 -2.73
CA HIS A 63 1.91 22.77 -3.13
C HIS A 63 2.58 22.06 -1.95
N ALA A 64 3.23 20.93 -2.23
CA ALA A 64 4.07 20.23 -1.27
C ALA A 64 5.15 19.43 -2.00
N ALA A 65 6.40 19.64 -1.63
CA ALA A 65 7.47 18.69 -1.92
C ALA A 65 7.27 17.44 -1.03
N LEU A 66 7.54 16.29 -1.59
CA LEU A 66 7.39 15.00 -0.92
C LEU A 66 8.71 14.19 -1.02
N PRO A 67 9.84 14.73 -0.49
CA PRO A 67 11.10 14.00 -0.51
C PRO A 67 10.94 12.69 0.28
N PRO A 68 11.72 11.64 -0.06
CA PRO A 68 11.77 10.45 0.77
C PRO A 68 12.56 10.73 2.04
N GLY A 69 12.10 10.19 3.16
CA GLY A 69 12.85 10.12 4.40
C GLY A 69 14.00 9.09 4.33
N THR A 70 14.72 8.93 5.43
CA THR A 70 15.81 7.93 5.57
C THR A 70 15.32 6.49 5.38
N ASP A 71 14.05 6.26 5.65
CA ASP A 71 13.31 5.00 5.48
C ASP A 71 12.65 4.85 4.09
N ARG A 72 12.94 5.79 3.17
CA ARG A 72 12.41 5.87 1.80
C ARG A 72 10.91 6.20 1.69
N ARG A 73 10.19 6.38 2.79
CA ARG A 73 8.79 6.83 2.76
C ARG A 73 8.71 8.30 2.33
N PRO A 74 7.61 8.74 1.70
CA PRO A 74 7.35 10.16 1.50
C PRO A 74 7.27 10.88 2.85
N ILE A 75 7.91 12.04 2.96
CA ILE A 75 7.69 12.96 4.07
C ILE A 75 6.42 13.75 3.75
N TRP A 76 5.34 13.47 4.47
CA TRP A 76 4.06 14.14 4.29
C TRP A 76 4.07 15.51 4.97
N PRO A 77 3.34 16.52 4.44
CA PRO A 77 3.14 17.78 5.14
C PRO A 77 2.52 17.57 6.52
N LEU A 78 2.82 18.48 7.44
CA LEU A 78 2.27 18.44 8.80
C LEU A 78 0.72 18.41 8.75
N GLY A 79 0.11 17.52 9.53
CA GLY A 79 -1.34 17.32 9.57
C GLY A 79 -1.88 16.39 8.48
N PHE A 80 -1.02 15.77 7.67
CA PHE A 80 -1.44 14.81 6.65
C PHE A 80 -0.76 13.47 6.81
N ILE A 81 -1.48 12.42 6.45
CA ILE A 81 -0.99 11.05 6.31
C ILE A 81 -1.22 10.58 4.88
N GLY A 82 -0.44 9.61 4.43
CA GLY A 82 -0.67 9.06 3.09
C GLY A 82 0.11 7.79 2.82
N SER A 83 -0.25 7.15 1.72
CA SER A 83 0.41 5.97 1.19
C SER A 83 0.46 6.05 -0.33
N ILE A 84 1.56 5.56 -0.91
CA ILE A 84 1.76 5.47 -2.36
C ILE A 84 2.05 4.02 -2.71
N THR A 85 1.48 3.56 -3.80
CA THR A 85 1.76 2.25 -4.38
C THR A 85 1.87 2.34 -5.89
N HIS A 86 2.52 1.35 -6.50
CA HIS A 86 2.65 1.27 -7.96
C HIS A 86 2.83 -0.18 -8.42
N THR A 87 2.37 -0.44 -9.62
CA THR A 87 2.73 -1.60 -10.45
C THR A 87 3.64 -1.14 -11.60
N GLU A 88 3.90 -2.00 -12.57
CA GLU A 88 4.62 -1.60 -13.80
C GLU A 88 3.82 -0.59 -14.66
N SER A 89 2.50 -0.63 -14.59
CA SER A 89 1.61 0.16 -15.45
C SER A 89 0.81 1.23 -14.74
N PHE A 90 0.71 1.17 -13.42
CA PHE A 90 -0.21 2.01 -12.65
C PHE A 90 0.41 2.51 -11.36
N CYS A 91 0.01 3.70 -10.93
CA CYS A 91 0.40 4.26 -9.65
C CYS A 91 -0.83 4.84 -8.94
N ALA A 92 -0.86 4.74 -7.62
CA ALA A 92 -1.91 5.33 -6.80
C ALA A 92 -1.34 5.98 -5.54
N ALA A 93 -2.04 6.99 -5.06
CA ALA A 93 -1.81 7.62 -3.76
C ALA A 93 -3.15 7.83 -3.04
N ALA A 94 -3.14 7.55 -1.74
CA ALA A 94 -4.22 7.89 -0.82
C ALA A 94 -3.67 8.84 0.25
N VAL A 95 -4.39 9.94 0.51
CA VAL A 95 -4.00 10.96 1.49
C VAL A 95 -5.20 11.33 2.34
N GLY A 96 -5.01 11.49 3.66
CA GLY A 96 -6.02 11.93 4.60
C GLY A 96 -5.47 12.99 5.55
N ARG A 97 -6.38 13.68 6.28
CA ARG A 97 -6.02 14.67 7.30
C ARG A 97 -5.96 14.01 8.68
N CYS A 98 -4.97 14.36 9.49
CA CYS A 98 -4.92 13.91 10.89
C CYS A 98 -6.08 14.45 11.71
N ASP A 99 -6.55 15.68 11.40
CA ASP A 99 -7.67 16.32 12.10
C ASP A 99 -9.02 15.59 11.90
N ASP A 100 -9.12 14.74 10.86
CA ASP A 100 -10.29 13.88 10.64
C ASP A 100 -10.24 12.58 11.47
N GLY A 101 -9.36 12.51 12.49
CA GLY A 101 -9.20 11.34 13.36
C GLY A 101 -8.37 10.21 12.72
N LEU A 102 -7.61 10.50 11.66
CA LEU A 102 -6.80 9.51 10.97
C LEU A 102 -5.36 9.50 11.49
N LYS A 103 -4.82 8.31 11.78
CA LYS A 103 -3.44 8.11 12.27
C LYS A 103 -2.51 7.53 11.21
N SER A 104 -3.02 6.63 10.37
CA SER A 104 -2.21 6.01 9.32
C SER A 104 -3.10 5.45 8.21
N VAL A 105 -2.50 5.25 7.04
CA VAL A 105 -3.13 4.61 5.88
C VAL A 105 -2.10 3.78 5.12
N GLY A 106 -2.52 2.62 4.65
CA GLY A 106 -1.78 1.77 3.72
C GLY A 106 -2.65 1.44 2.52
N ILE A 107 -2.06 1.50 1.33
CA ILE A 107 -2.67 0.99 0.10
C ILE A 107 -1.66 0.14 -0.64
N ASP A 108 -2.16 -0.88 -1.34
CA ASP A 108 -1.34 -1.65 -2.25
C ASP A 108 -2.12 -2.08 -3.50
N ILE A 109 -1.43 -2.18 -4.63
CA ILE A 109 -1.95 -2.62 -5.92
C ILE A 109 -0.96 -3.60 -6.54
N GLU A 110 -1.46 -4.78 -6.90
CA GLU A 110 -0.70 -5.83 -7.56
C GLU A 110 -1.43 -6.26 -8.85
N PRO A 111 -0.73 -6.72 -9.90
CA PRO A 111 -1.39 -7.35 -11.02
C PRO A 111 -2.10 -8.64 -10.55
N ALA A 112 -3.28 -8.92 -11.11
CA ALA A 112 -4.04 -10.15 -10.81
C ALA A 112 -3.41 -11.37 -11.52
N GLU A 113 -2.15 -11.63 -11.22
CA GLU A 113 -1.32 -12.70 -11.74
C GLU A 113 -0.80 -13.58 -10.59
N PRO A 114 -0.45 -14.84 -10.83
CA PRO A 114 0.14 -15.69 -9.81
C PRO A 114 1.38 -15.06 -9.16
N LEU A 115 1.52 -15.21 -7.84
CA LEU A 115 2.76 -14.89 -7.15
C LEU A 115 3.88 -15.80 -7.71
N PRO A 116 5.09 -15.29 -7.99
CA PRO A 116 6.22 -16.13 -8.36
C PRO A 116 6.45 -17.26 -7.35
N ALA A 117 6.68 -18.47 -7.85
CA ALA A 117 6.71 -19.66 -7.00
C ALA A 117 7.83 -19.64 -5.95
N ASP A 118 8.94 -18.97 -6.25
CA ASP A 118 10.09 -18.78 -5.37
C ASP A 118 9.79 -17.83 -4.19
N LEU A 119 8.76 -17.00 -4.30
CA LEU A 119 8.33 -16.10 -3.22
C LEU A 119 7.27 -16.74 -2.31
N LEU A 120 6.64 -17.84 -2.72
CA LEU A 120 5.50 -18.42 -1.99
C LEU A 120 5.83 -18.75 -0.53
N ASP A 121 6.96 -19.42 -0.29
CA ASP A 121 7.38 -19.84 1.05
C ASP A 121 7.85 -18.65 1.93
N THR A 122 8.30 -17.58 1.30
CA THR A 122 8.68 -16.35 2.02
C THR A 122 7.45 -15.56 2.43
N VAL A 123 6.46 -15.45 1.53
CA VAL A 123 5.28 -14.60 1.74
C VAL A 123 4.20 -15.30 2.55
N CYS A 124 3.90 -16.58 2.25
CA CYS A 124 2.77 -17.29 2.81
C CYS A 124 3.23 -18.40 3.75
N GLN A 125 2.88 -18.30 5.03
CA GLN A 125 3.31 -19.24 6.06
C GLN A 125 2.13 -19.70 6.94
N GLY A 126 2.28 -20.86 7.57
CA GLY A 126 1.27 -21.38 8.51
C GLY A 126 -0.14 -21.39 7.92
N ALA A 127 -1.09 -20.78 8.62
CA ALA A 127 -2.51 -20.79 8.21
C ALA A 127 -2.78 -20.20 6.82
N GLU A 128 -1.95 -19.27 6.35
CA GLU A 128 -2.05 -18.73 4.97
C GLU A 128 -1.72 -19.80 3.95
N ARG A 129 -0.66 -20.59 4.20
CA ARG A 129 -0.26 -21.69 3.36
C ARG A 129 -1.32 -22.76 3.31
N ASP A 130 -1.83 -23.16 4.47
CA ASP A 130 -2.90 -24.15 4.58
C ASP A 130 -4.15 -23.70 3.79
N TRP A 131 -4.53 -22.43 3.92
CA TRP A 131 -5.68 -21.87 3.19
C TRP A 131 -5.48 -21.91 1.68
N ILE A 132 -4.28 -21.54 1.19
CA ILE A 132 -3.95 -21.57 -0.24
C ILE A 132 -3.94 -23.02 -0.77
N GLU A 133 -3.40 -23.97 -0.01
CA GLU A 133 -3.33 -25.37 -0.42
C GLU A 133 -4.72 -26.05 -0.54
N HIS A 134 -5.70 -25.59 0.24
CA HIS A 134 -7.09 -26.05 0.15
C HIS A 134 -7.87 -25.42 -1.01
N ALA A 135 -7.33 -24.38 -1.65
CA ALA A 135 -7.95 -23.76 -2.81
C ALA A 135 -7.76 -24.61 -4.08
N THR A 136 -8.58 -24.32 -5.10
CA THR A 136 -8.41 -24.95 -6.42
C THR A 136 -7.02 -24.63 -6.97
N SER A 137 -6.40 -25.57 -7.68
CA SER A 137 -5.02 -25.43 -8.17
C SER A 137 -4.84 -24.18 -9.05
N GLY A 138 -5.87 -23.78 -9.80
CA GLY A 138 -5.85 -22.58 -10.65
C GLY A 138 -5.85 -21.27 -9.86
N ASP A 139 -6.38 -21.26 -8.64
CA ASP A 139 -6.50 -20.05 -7.81
C ASP A 139 -5.31 -19.84 -6.87
N ARG A 140 -4.53 -20.87 -6.58
CA ARG A 140 -3.48 -20.84 -5.54
C ARG A 140 -2.49 -19.68 -5.71
N GLY A 141 -1.97 -19.50 -6.92
CA GLY A 141 -1.01 -18.43 -7.20
C GLY A 141 -1.62 -17.03 -7.04
N LEU A 142 -2.88 -16.86 -7.45
CA LEU A 142 -3.62 -15.61 -7.31
C LEU A 142 -3.92 -15.30 -5.83
N LEU A 143 -4.29 -16.31 -5.04
CA LEU A 143 -4.53 -16.16 -3.61
C LEU A 143 -3.24 -15.81 -2.86
N ALA A 144 -2.12 -16.42 -3.24
CA ALA A 144 -0.81 -16.06 -2.69
C ALA A 144 -0.44 -14.59 -3.00
N ARG A 145 -0.73 -14.11 -4.22
CA ARG A 145 -0.56 -12.69 -4.59
C ARG A 145 -1.49 -11.78 -3.77
N ALA A 146 -2.71 -12.23 -3.46
CA ALA A 146 -3.62 -11.48 -2.61
C ALA A 146 -3.10 -11.36 -1.17
N VAL A 147 -2.51 -12.42 -0.62
CA VAL A 147 -1.83 -12.37 0.69
C VAL A 147 -0.66 -11.38 0.65
N PHE A 148 0.16 -11.42 -0.40
CA PHE A 148 1.26 -10.46 -0.60
C PHE A 148 0.77 -9.02 -0.59
N CYS A 149 -0.23 -8.70 -1.43
CA CYS A 149 -0.83 -7.38 -1.50
C CYS A 149 -1.38 -6.90 -0.14
N ALA A 150 -2.06 -7.78 0.60
CA ALA A 150 -2.57 -7.47 1.93
C ALA A 150 -1.45 -7.23 2.96
N LYS A 151 -0.34 -8.00 2.90
CA LYS A 151 0.84 -7.79 3.76
C LYS A 151 1.53 -6.46 3.48
N GLU A 152 1.73 -6.13 2.21
CA GLU A 152 2.31 -4.83 1.81
C GLU A 152 1.44 -3.65 2.27
N CYS A 153 0.12 -3.77 2.10
CA CYS A 153 -0.83 -2.77 2.59
C CYS A 153 -0.74 -2.60 4.11
N ALA A 154 -0.78 -3.71 4.87
CA ALA A 154 -0.69 -3.71 6.32
C ALA A 154 0.66 -3.16 6.81
N PHE A 155 1.75 -3.52 6.15
CA PHE A 155 3.09 -2.98 6.44
C PHE A 155 3.11 -1.46 6.24
N LYS A 156 2.64 -0.94 5.10
CA LYS A 156 2.59 0.50 4.82
C LYS A 156 1.72 1.25 5.82
N CYS A 157 0.67 0.60 6.34
CA CYS A 157 -0.23 1.19 7.32
C CYS A 157 0.36 1.21 8.74
N GLN A 158 1.01 0.12 9.19
CA GLN A 158 1.53 0.00 10.54
C GLN A 158 2.87 0.75 10.75
N PHE A 159 3.73 0.76 9.73
CA PHE A 159 5.10 1.24 9.85
C PHE A 159 5.23 2.72 10.26
N PRO A 160 4.39 3.67 9.79
CA PRO A 160 4.43 5.05 10.28
C PRO A 160 4.26 5.18 11.78
N MET A 161 3.54 4.24 12.42
CA MET A 161 3.25 4.27 13.85
C MET A 161 4.27 3.50 14.67
N SER A 162 4.67 2.33 14.21
CA SER A 162 5.54 1.43 14.99
C SER A 162 7.03 1.63 14.74
N GLN A 163 7.41 2.15 13.56
CA GLN A 163 8.78 2.18 13.04
C GLN A 163 9.44 0.78 13.02
N ALA A 164 8.66 -0.28 13.16
CA ALA A 164 9.15 -1.66 13.14
C ALA A 164 9.18 -2.21 11.72
N MET A 165 10.36 -2.62 11.26
CA MET A 165 10.49 -3.42 10.04
C MET A 165 9.97 -4.83 10.34
N LEU A 166 8.80 -5.14 9.81
CA LEU A 166 8.18 -6.46 9.94
C LEU A 166 8.46 -7.28 8.68
N ASP A 167 8.92 -8.51 8.89
CA ASP A 167 9.04 -9.50 7.82
C ASP A 167 7.66 -10.10 7.50
N PHE A 168 7.54 -10.78 6.36
CA PHE A 168 6.31 -11.45 5.96
C PHE A 168 5.80 -12.50 6.97
N SER A 169 6.71 -13.11 7.75
CA SER A 169 6.36 -14.06 8.83
C SER A 169 5.79 -13.39 10.09
N GLU A 170 5.92 -12.09 10.22
CA GLU A 170 5.55 -11.34 11.41
C GLU A 170 4.15 -10.71 11.33
N LEU A 171 3.49 -10.87 10.16
CA LEU A 171 2.07 -10.58 9.94
C LEU A 171 1.39 -11.80 9.32
N THR A 172 0.31 -12.26 9.92
CA THR A 172 -0.56 -13.29 9.31
C THR A 172 -1.81 -12.63 8.74
N ILE A 173 -2.14 -12.97 7.50
CA ILE A 173 -3.31 -12.43 6.79
C ILE A 173 -4.44 -13.48 6.75
N SER A 174 -5.64 -13.02 7.04
CA SER A 174 -6.89 -13.76 6.78
C SER A 174 -7.75 -12.95 5.83
N ILE A 175 -8.15 -13.53 4.70
CA ILE A 175 -8.97 -12.89 3.66
C ILE A 175 -10.37 -13.49 3.65
N ASP A 176 -11.38 -12.64 3.75
CA ASP A 176 -12.78 -12.99 3.50
C ASP A 176 -13.19 -12.43 2.13
N ARG A 177 -13.26 -13.31 1.14
CA ARG A 177 -13.63 -12.97 -0.24
C ARG A 177 -15.10 -12.58 -0.39
N ALA A 178 -15.97 -13.01 0.53
CA ALA A 178 -17.40 -12.73 0.45
C ALA A 178 -17.71 -11.28 0.83
N SER A 179 -16.92 -10.71 1.75
CA SER A 179 -17.08 -9.33 2.22
C SER A 179 -16.05 -8.34 1.64
N ASP A 180 -15.15 -8.81 0.78
CA ASP A 180 -14.02 -8.01 0.25
C ASP A 180 -13.17 -7.41 1.39
N THR A 181 -12.91 -8.19 2.45
CA THR A 181 -12.13 -7.74 3.60
C THR A 181 -10.94 -8.64 3.89
N PHE A 182 -9.96 -8.09 4.60
CA PHE A 182 -8.88 -8.87 5.18
C PHE A 182 -8.56 -8.38 6.60
N THR A 183 -7.94 -9.27 7.37
CA THR A 183 -7.42 -8.96 8.71
C THR A 183 -5.94 -9.31 8.74
N ALA A 184 -5.12 -8.37 9.18
CA ALA A 184 -3.71 -8.59 9.49
C ALA A 184 -3.54 -8.77 11.00
N ILE A 185 -2.86 -9.86 11.38
CA ILE A 185 -2.64 -10.27 12.77
C ILE A 185 -1.14 -10.16 13.06
N PHE A 186 -0.77 -9.41 14.08
CA PHE A 186 0.64 -9.28 14.49
C PHE A 186 1.13 -10.57 15.17
N CYS A 187 2.22 -11.14 14.68
CA CYS A 187 2.84 -12.34 15.24
C CYS A 187 3.86 -12.03 16.34
N ARG A 188 4.25 -10.77 16.48
CA ARG A 188 5.10 -10.25 17.58
C ARG A 188 4.66 -8.85 18.01
N ASP A 189 5.28 -8.36 19.07
CA ASP A 189 5.11 -6.97 19.49
C ASP A 189 5.83 -6.01 18.52
N ALA A 190 5.15 -4.93 18.19
CA ALA A 190 5.65 -3.80 17.41
C ALA A 190 4.94 -2.53 17.90
N ALA A 191 5.39 -1.97 19.02
CA ALA A 191 4.68 -0.86 19.67
C ALA A 191 4.26 0.24 18.71
N PRO A 192 3.02 0.73 18.74
CA PRO A 192 2.01 0.53 19.79
C PRO A 192 1.20 -0.78 19.67
N PHE A 193 1.50 -1.63 18.70
CA PHE A 193 0.81 -2.90 18.47
C PHE A 193 1.47 -4.00 19.30
N HIS A 194 0.66 -4.84 19.94
CA HIS A 194 1.12 -6.04 20.65
C HIS A 194 0.87 -7.29 19.79
N ARG A 195 1.55 -8.37 20.11
CA ARG A 195 1.28 -9.67 19.50
C ARG A 195 -0.20 -10.03 19.61
N GLY A 196 -0.79 -10.45 18.51
CA GLY A 196 -2.23 -10.74 18.42
C GLY A 196 -3.09 -9.51 18.14
N ALA A 197 -2.53 -8.30 18.04
CA ALA A 197 -3.26 -7.13 17.59
C ALA A 197 -3.79 -7.36 16.16
N LEU A 198 -4.97 -6.82 15.88
CA LEU A 198 -5.69 -6.99 14.63
C LEU A 198 -5.83 -5.65 13.92
N LEU A 199 -5.44 -5.59 12.66
CA LEU A 199 -5.79 -4.50 11.76
C LEU A 199 -6.71 -5.03 10.66
N ARG A 200 -7.77 -4.30 10.36
CA ARG A 200 -8.75 -4.67 9.33
C ARG A 200 -8.61 -3.77 8.11
N GLY A 201 -8.64 -4.38 6.95
CA GLY A 201 -8.60 -3.69 5.67
C GLY A 201 -9.62 -4.26 4.68
N ARG A 202 -9.66 -3.65 3.52
CA ARG A 202 -10.46 -4.11 2.38
C ARG A 202 -9.53 -4.58 1.28
N LEU A 203 -9.96 -5.65 0.59
CA LEU A 203 -9.23 -6.24 -0.53
C LEU A 203 -10.21 -6.64 -1.61
N ARG A 204 -9.89 -6.30 -2.85
CA ARG A 204 -10.69 -6.65 -4.03
C ARG A 204 -9.80 -7.22 -5.11
N ILE A 205 -10.29 -8.27 -5.77
CA ILE A 205 -9.69 -8.85 -6.98
C ILE A 205 -10.62 -8.54 -8.15
N GLY A 206 -10.14 -7.81 -9.14
CA GLY A 206 -10.93 -7.47 -10.33
C GLY A 206 -10.21 -6.54 -11.28
N ASN A 207 -10.72 -6.43 -12.50
CA ASN A 207 -10.17 -5.56 -13.55
C ASN A 207 -8.67 -5.77 -13.85
N GLY A 208 -8.17 -7.00 -13.68
CA GLY A 208 -6.75 -7.32 -13.89
C GLY A 208 -5.83 -6.95 -12.73
N PHE A 209 -6.39 -6.52 -11.59
CA PHE A 209 -5.61 -6.13 -10.40
C PHE A 209 -6.15 -6.76 -9.11
N ILE A 210 -5.26 -6.85 -8.13
CA ILE A 210 -5.56 -7.05 -6.73
C ILE A 210 -5.27 -5.74 -6.04
N VAL A 211 -6.23 -5.21 -5.30
CA VAL A 211 -6.10 -3.93 -4.61
C VAL A 211 -6.46 -4.08 -3.15
N SER A 212 -5.69 -3.46 -2.28
CA SER A 212 -5.93 -3.47 -0.84
C SER A 212 -5.79 -2.07 -0.25
N ALA A 213 -6.57 -1.81 0.79
CA ALA A 213 -6.53 -0.56 1.52
C ALA A 213 -6.86 -0.79 3.00
N MET A 214 -6.19 -0.05 3.88
CA MET A 214 -6.35 -0.11 5.33
C MET A 214 -6.09 1.27 5.92
N ALA A 215 -6.85 1.64 6.94
CA ALA A 215 -6.63 2.86 7.70
C ALA A 215 -6.67 2.58 9.20
N ILE A 216 -5.92 3.37 9.97
CA ILE A 216 -5.95 3.37 11.43
C ILE A 216 -6.46 4.72 11.89
N GLU A 217 -7.45 4.68 12.75
CA GLU A 217 -8.12 5.83 13.35
C GLU A 217 -7.65 6.10 14.79
N ALA A 218 -7.99 7.29 15.31
CA ALA A 218 -7.64 7.71 16.66
C ALA A 218 -8.39 6.92 17.75
#